data_4c29b10118e0686011522bb371a76327
#
_entry.id   4c29b10118e0686011522bb371a76327
#
_cell.length_a   1.000
_cell.length_b   1.000
_cell.length_c   1.000
_cell.angle_alpha   90.00
_cell.angle_beta   90.00
_cell.angle_gamma   90.00
#
_symmetry.space_group_name_H-M   'P 1'
#
loop_
_entity.id
_entity.type
_entity.pdbx_description
1 polymer ?
#
loop_
_entity_poly.entity_id
_entity_poly.type
_entity_poly.pdbx_seq_one_letter_code
_entity_poly.pdbx_strand_id
1 'polypeptide(L)'
;MTEKIPFTKMHGCGNDYIYVNAMEHAVADPVRAAIAWSDRHKGLGSDGLVLIGKSPVPEADFTMRIFNADGSEAMMCGNASRCIGKYLYERGLIDKTTVSGSRTHIRLLTLSGVKTLELHVKDSIVESVTVDMGKPVFEDESQFLPSRDIKKGVFVSMGNPHYVIFTKDIDQVGDMGQKLEIHPAFPQRCNIEFAAPLLSPLGGTTDSPATNNLLPQGGGREGAFRVRVWERGRGITMACGTGACATAVAACMTGKAGRQSQIVMDGGILDIEWRESDNHVYMTGPAEFVFDGEVLAP
;
A
#
# COMPACT_ATOMS: atom_id res chain seq x y z
N MET A 1 -33.92 12.02 13.36
CA MET A 1 -32.60 12.66 13.46
C MET A 1 -31.63 11.80 12.67
N THR A 2 -30.90 12.37 11.75
CA THR A 2 -29.90 11.62 10.96
C THR A 2 -28.78 11.21 11.89
N GLU A 3 -28.45 9.92 11.91
CA GLU A 3 -27.40 9.36 12.76
C GLU A 3 -26.04 9.95 12.35
N LYS A 4 -25.22 10.32 13.35
CA LYS A 4 -23.84 10.74 13.16
C LYS A 4 -22.91 9.57 13.40
N ILE A 5 -22.02 9.32 12.50
CA ILE A 5 -21.05 8.24 12.55
C ILE A 5 -19.65 8.85 12.80
N PRO A 6 -18.99 8.51 13.93
CA PRO A 6 -17.62 8.90 14.18
C PRO A 6 -16.67 8.22 13.18
N PHE A 7 -15.67 8.98 12.75
CA PHE A 7 -14.63 8.46 11.84
C PHE A 7 -13.26 9.05 12.20
N THR A 8 -12.23 8.38 11.73
CA THR A 8 -10.85 8.88 11.73
C THR A 8 -10.35 8.94 10.30
N LYS A 9 -9.77 10.07 9.89
CA LYS A 9 -9.03 10.19 8.63
C LYS A 9 -7.59 9.80 8.86
N MET A 10 -7.06 8.88 8.06
CA MET A 10 -5.66 8.45 8.10
C MET A 10 -5.11 8.25 6.71
N HIS A 11 -3.79 8.25 6.58
CA HIS A 11 -3.10 7.85 5.35
C HIS A 11 -1.86 6.99 5.61
N GLY A 12 -1.53 6.14 4.60
CA GLY A 12 -0.25 5.48 4.49
C GLY A 12 0.42 5.92 3.19
N CYS A 13 1.49 6.72 3.30
CA CYS A 13 2.19 7.28 2.14
C CYS A 13 1.26 8.04 1.18
N GLY A 14 0.40 8.93 1.71
CA GLY A 14 -0.49 9.77 0.90
C GLY A 14 -1.76 9.07 0.36
N ASN A 15 -1.85 7.74 0.46
CA ASN A 15 -3.08 7.02 0.14
C ASN A 15 -4.02 7.10 1.35
N ASP A 16 -5.09 7.90 1.25
CA ASP A 16 -5.90 8.38 2.36
C ASP A 16 -7.30 7.76 2.38
N TYR A 17 -7.72 7.30 3.57
CA TYR A 17 -9.02 6.68 3.78
C TYR A 17 -9.75 7.26 4.99
N ILE A 18 -11.07 7.11 5.00
CA ILE A 18 -11.96 7.31 6.13
C ILE A 18 -12.06 5.97 6.87
N TYR A 19 -11.70 5.93 8.15
CA TYR A 19 -11.76 4.72 8.97
C TYR A 19 -12.92 4.81 9.94
N VAL A 20 -13.76 3.78 9.97
CA VAL A 20 -14.87 3.65 10.93
C VAL A 20 -14.66 2.39 11.75
N ASN A 21 -14.76 2.54 13.08
CA ASN A 21 -14.83 1.39 14.00
C ASN A 21 -16.23 0.76 13.92
N ALA A 22 -16.36 -0.24 13.04
CA ALA A 22 -17.62 -0.93 12.80
C ALA A 22 -18.01 -1.88 13.95
N MET A 23 -17.17 -2.05 14.97
CA MET A 23 -17.53 -2.76 16.20
C MET A 23 -18.46 -1.95 17.09
N GLU A 24 -18.41 -0.61 16.97
CA GLU A 24 -19.21 0.33 17.76
C GLU A 24 -20.25 1.06 16.90
N HIS A 25 -19.93 1.34 15.63
CA HIS A 25 -20.76 2.17 14.76
C HIS A 25 -21.00 1.46 13.43
N ALA A 26 -22.20 0.95 13.25
CA ALA A 26 -22.59 0.27 12.01
C ALA A 26 -22.75 1.28 10.85
N VAL A 27 -22.18 0.95 9.69
CA VAL A 27 -22.45 1.65 8.43
C VAL A 27 -23.42 0.79 7.62
N ALA A 28 -24.69 1.19 7.55
CA ALA A 28 -25.75 0.37 6.97
C ALA A 28 -25.52 0.09 5.45
N ASP A 29 -25.06 1.10 4.72
CA ASP A 29 -24.71 0.98 3.29
C ASP A 29 -23.28 1.49 3.05
N PRO A 30 -22.27 0.60 3.17
CA PRO A 30 -20.87 0.99 2.99
C PRO A 30 -20.55 1.48 1.57
N VAL A 31 -21.22 0.96 0.56
CA VAL A 31 -21.00 1.35 -0.84
C VAL A 31 -21.44 2.80 -1.05
N ARG A 32 -22.66 3.14 -0.62
CA ARG A 32 -23.16 4.51 -0.69
C ARG A 32 -22.37 5.46 0.17
N ALA A 33 -21.95 5.02 1.37
CA ALA A 33 -21.10 5.81 2.26
C ALA A 33 -19.74 6.10 1.63
N ALA A 34 -19.08 5.10 1.03
CA ALA A 34 -17.81 5.29 0.35
C ALA A 34 -17.90 6.32 -0.78
N ILE A 35 -18.92 6.23 -1.63
CA ILE A 35 -19.14 7.20 -2.73
C ILE A 35 -19.38 8.61 -2.17
N ALA A 36 -20.30 8.75 -1.22
CA ALA A 36 -20.71 10.06 -0.72
C ALA A 36 -19.60 10.74 0.10
N TRP A 37 -18.94 9.99 0.99
CA TRP A 37 -17.94 10.56 1.89
C TRP A 37 -16.60 10.78 1.21
N SER A 38 -16.26 9.99 0.18
CA SER A 38 -14.98 10.13 -0.53
C SER A 38 -14.94 11.28 -1.51
N ASP A 39 -16.10 11.85 -1.90
CA ASP A 39 -16.13 13.03 -2.78
C ASP A 39 -15.32 14.18 -2.17
N ARG A 40 -14.28 14.66 -2.90
CA ARG A 40 -13.36 15.70 -2.39
C ARG A 40 -13.95 17.11 -2.39
N HIS A 41 -15.13 17.30 -2.97
CA HIS A 41 -15.81 18.60 -3.04
C HIS A 41 -17.10 18.66 -2.22
N LYS A 42 -17.80 17.54 -2.04
CA LYS A 42 -19.12 17.48 -1.40
C LYS A 42 -19.13 16.57 -0.17
N GLY A 43 -18.10 15.74 0.03
CA GLY A 43 -17.91 14.84 1.15
C GLY A 43 -16.73 15.24 2.01
N LEU A 44 -16.12 14.25 2.67
CA LEU A 44 -14.90 14.40 3.45
C LEU A 44 -13.64 14.39 2.57
N GLY A 45 -13.75 13.81 1.39
CA GLY A 45 -12.65 13.65 0.45
C GLY A 45 -11.65 12.57 0.88
N SER A 46 -11.56 11.47 0.11
CA SER A 46 -10.62 10.38 0.38
C SER A 46 -10.48 9.46 -0.84
N ASP A 47 -9.58 8.49 -0.76
CA ASP A 47 -9.49 7.40 -1.72
C ASP A 47 -10.54 6.30 -1.47
N GLY A 48 -11.22 6.35 -0.30
CA GLY A 48 -12.29 5.41 0.03
C GLY A 48 -12.60 5.33 1.53
N LEU A 49 -13.36 4.29 1.89
CA LEU A 49 -13.83 3.97 3.23
C LEU A 49 -13.26 2.64 3.69
N VAL A 50 -12.78 2.59 4.93
CA VAL A 50 -12.32 1.37 5.60
C VAL A 50 -13.18 1.12 6.84
N LEU A 51 -13.74 -0.09 6.92
CA LEU A 51 -14.48 -0.57 8.09
C LEU A 51 -13.59 -1.55 8.87
N ILE A 52 -13.36 -1.24 10.14
CA ILE A 52 -12.63 -2.09 11.08
C ILE A 52 -13.64 -2.86 11.91
N GLY A 53 -13.66 -4.17 11.80
CA GLY A 53 -14.59 -5.04 12.52
C GLY A 53 -13.88 -6.07 13.40
N LYS A 54 -14.65 -6.75 14.25
CA LYS A 54 -14.18 -7.93 14.98
C LYS A 54 -14.15 -9.12 14.03
N SER A 55 -13.11 -9.95 14.14
CA SER A 55 -13.04 -11.16 13.31
C SER A 55 -14.14 -12.17 13.67
N PRO A 56 -14.82 -12.76 12.68
CA PRO A 56 -15.75 -13.86 12.89
C PRO A 56 -15.05 -15.22 13.00
N VAL A 57 -13.72 -15.29 12.77
CA VAL A 57 -12.93 -16.52 12.79
C VAL A 57 -11.78 -16.43 13.77
N PRO A 58 -11.37 -17.55 14.43
CA PRO A 58 -10.34 -17.53 15.46
C PRO A 58 -8.91 -17.30 14.91
N GLU A 59 -8.72 -17.49 13.60
CA GLU A 59 -7.43 -17.29 12.94
C GLU A 59 -7.06 -15.82 12.78
N ALA A 60 -8.01 -14.89 12.99
CA ALA A 60 -7.79 -13.47 12.91
C ALA A 60 -8.40 -12.73 14.10
N ASP A 61 -7.82 -11.58 14.45
CA ASP A 61 -8.24 -10.76 15.58
C ASP A 61 -9.28 -9.72 15.15
N PHE A 62 -9.08 -9.13 13.98
CA PHE A 62 -9.93 -8.08 13.40
C PHE A 62 -10.21 -8.36 11.92
N THR A 63 -11.17 -7.62 11.38
CA THR A 63 -11.48 -7.62 9.94
C THR A 63 -11.24 -6.25 9.32
N MET A 64 -10.88 -6.25 8.05
CA MET A 64 -10.88 -5.08 7.19
C MET A 64 -11.85 -5.30 6.03
N ARG A 65 -12.80 -4.38 5.87
CA ARG A 65 -13.51 -4.17 4.61
C ARG A 65 -13.11 -2.82 4.06
N ILE A 66 -12.80 -2.75 2.78
CA ILE A 66 -12.31 -1.53 2.15
C ILE A 66 -13.09 -1.27 0.87
N PHE A 67 -13.66 -0.08 0.78
CA PHE A 67 -14.44 0.39 -0.36
C PHE A 67 -13.73 1.58 -0.99
N ASN A 68 -13.50 1.51 -2.28
CA ASN A 68 -12.93 2.60 -3.05
C ASN A 68 -13.92 3.78 -3.16
N ALA A 69 -13.44 4.95 -3.59
CA ALA A 69 -14.30 6.13 -3.78
C ALA A 69 -15.42 5.93 -4.80
N ASP A 70 -15.32 4.95 -5.69
CA ASP A 70 -16.37 4.55 -6.64
C ASP A 70 -17.37 3.53 -6.06
N GLY A 71 -17.21 3.13 -4.80
CA GLY A 71 -18.02 2.14 -4.10
C GLY A 71 -17.61 0.69 -4.33
N SER A 72 -16.65 0.40 -5.19
CA SER A 72 -16.15 -0.97 -5.39
C SER A 72 -15.40 -1.47 -4.14
N GLU A 73 -15.67 -2.73 -3.73
CA GLU A 73 -14.96 -3.33 -2.61
C GLU A 73 -13.63 -3.95 -3.09
N ALA A 74 -12.52 -3.55 -2.46
CA ALA A 74 -11.21 -4.07 -2.80
C ALA A 74 -10.84 -5.26 -1.91
N MET A 75 -10.06 -6.19 -2.46
CA MET A 75 -9.64 -7.42 -1.77
C MET A 75 -8.77 -7.13 -0.55
N MET A 76 -7.87 -6.15 -0.64
CA MET A 76 -6.94 -5.74 0.41
C MET A 76 -6.21 -4.45 -0.01
N CYS A 77 -5.74 -3.68 0.96
CA CYS A 77 -4.83 -2.56 0.75
C CYS A 77 -3.75 -2.54 1.84
N GLY A 78 -2.49 -2.67 1.45
CA GLY A 78 -1.37 -2.66 2.40
C GLY A 78 -1.22 -1.34 3.14
N ASN A 79 -1.51 -0.19 2.50
CA ASN A 79 -1.50 1.12 3.14
C ASN A 79 -2.59 1.21 4.23
N ALA A 80 -3.82 0.77 3.91
CA ALA A 80 -4.92 0.72 4.87
C ALA A 80 -4.63 -0.26 6.02
N SER A 81 -4.01 -1.40 5.75
CA SER A 81 -3.64 -2.37 6.78
C SER A 81 -2.67 -1.77 7.81
N ARG A 82 -1.66 -0.97 7.36
CA ARG A 82 -0.76 -0.27 8.27
C ARG A 82 -1.50 0.73 9.15
N CYS A 83 -2.41 1.51 8.57
CA CYS A 83 -3.25 2.45 9.31
C CYS A 83 -4.12 1.74 10.34
N ILE A 84 -4.72 0.58 10.01
CA ILE A 84 -5.50 -0.23 10.96
C ILE A 84 -4.63 -0.67 12.12
N GLY A 85 -3.41 -1.16 11.86
CA GLY A 85 -2.49 -1.58 12.92
C GLY A 85 -2.21 -0.46 13.92
N LYS A 86 -1.86 0.73 13.42
CA LYS A 86 -1.66 1.94 14.26
C LYS A 86 -2.93 2.35 14.99
N TYR A 87 -4.07 2.38 14.28
CA TYR A 87 -5.37 2.73 14.86
C TYR A 87 -5.72 1.84 16.06
N LEU A 88 -5.67 0.52 15.88
CA LEU A 88 -6.02 -0.45 16.91
C LEU A 88 -5.14 -0.33 18.16
N TYR A 89 -3.84 -0.12 17.98
CA TYR A 89 -2.90 0.04 19.08
C TYR A 89 -3.10 1.36 19.83
N GLU A 90 -3.10 2.48 19.12
CA GLU A 90 -3.12 3.80 19.74
C GLU A 90 -4.49 4.18 20.28
N ARG A 91 -5.59 3.60 19.75
CA ARG A 91 -6.96 3.73 20.31
C ARG A 91 -7.24 2.75 21.47
N GLY A 92 -6.27 1.90 21.84
CA GLY A 92 -6.43 0.98 22.96
C GLY A 92 -7.40 -0.17 22.70
N LEU A 93 -7.60 -0.55 21.44
CA LEU A 93 -8.52 -1.63 21.03
C LEU A 93 -7.85 -3.01 21.09
N ILE A 94 -6.55 -3.06 21.36
CA ILE A 94 -5.80 -4.29 21.62
C ILE A 94 -5.21 -4.27 23.01
N ASP A 95 -5.09 -5.44 23.63
CA ASP A 95 -4.49 -5.57 24.95
C ASP A 95 -2.97 -5.37 24.87
N LYS A 96 -2.52 -4.24 25.40
CA LYS A 96 -1.10 -3.86 25.43
C LYS A 96 -0.28 -4.74 26.38
N THR A 97 -0.91 -5.51 27.28
CA THR A 97 -0.22 -6.40 28.22
C THR A 97 0.27 -7.68 27.54
N THR A 98 -0.31 -8.05 26.40
CA THR A 98 0.16 -9.19 25.59
C THR A 98 1.37 -8.84 24.72
N VAL A 99 1.79 -7.57 24.76
CA VAL A 99 2.95 -7.07 24.01
C VAL A 99 4.23 -7.46 24.72
N SER A 100 4.84 -8.58 24.33
CA SER A 100 6.16 -8.98 24.80
C SER A 100 7.25 -8.30 23.97
N GLY A 101 7.83 -7.22 24.51
CA GLY A 101 8.88 -6.46 23.85
C GLY A 101 8.37 -5.33 22.95
N SER A 102 9.21 -4.83 22.03
CA SER A 102 8.92 -3.71 21.13
C SER A 102 8.06 -4.07 19.91
N ARG A 103 7.53 -5.31 19.82
CA ARG A 103 6.82 -5.82 18.65
C ARG A 103 5.48 -6.44 19.05
N THR A 104 4.41 -5.95 18.43
CA THR A 104 3.05 -6.46 18.58
C THR A 104 2.55 -6.98 17.25
N HIS A 105 1.97 -8.18 17.24
CA HIS A 105 1.39 -8.77 16.03
C HIS A 105 -0.14 -8.70 16.11
N ILE A 106 -0.76 -8.36 14.97
CA ILE A 106 -2.21 -8.37 14.77
C ILE A 106 -2.50 -9.20 13.54
N ARG A 107 -3.49 -10.10 13.63
CA ARG A 107 -3.98 -10.88 12.51
C ARG A 107 -5.24 -10.21 11.96
N LEU A 108 -5.16 -9.70 10.73
CA LEU A 108 -6.21 -8.95 10.07
C LEU A 108 -6.84 -9.79 8.95
N LEU A 109 -8.11 -10.14 9.09
CA LEU A 109 -8.87 -10.83 8.05
C LEU A 109 -9.26 -9.83 6.96
N THR A 110 -8.92 -10.17 5.73
CA THR A 110 -9.25 -9.42 4.51
C THR A 110 -9.90 -10.34 3.49
N LEU A 111 -10.44 -9.81 2.39
CA LEU A 111 -10.94 -10.64 1.29
C LEU A 111 -9.84 -11.45 0.58
N SER A 112 -8.57 -11.06 0.74
CA SER A 112 -7.41 -11.82 0.25
C SER A 112 -6.76 -12.71 1.31
N GLY A 113 -7.51 -13.09 2.36
CA GLY A 113 -7.07 -13.93 3.47
C GLY A 113 -6.54 -13.14 4.66
N VAL A 114 -6.04 -13.87 5.66
CA VAL A 114 -5.48 -13.29 6.88
C VAL A 114 -4.12 -12.69 6.60
N LYS A 115 -3.92 -11.44 7.04
CA LYS A 115 -2.64 -10.72 6.96
C LYS A 115 -2.09 -10.52 8.36
N THR A 116 -0.80 -10.80 8.53
CA THR A 116 -0.10 -10.51 9.78
C THR A 116 0.50 -9.11 9.71
N LEU A 117 0.17 -8.29 10.70
CA LEU A 117 0.72 -6.97 10.90
C LEU A 117 1.69 -7.02 12.07
N GLU A 118 2.92 -6.56 11.90
CA GLU A 118 3.89 -6.38 12.98
C GLU A 118 4.05 -4.88 13.24
N LEU A 119 3.69 -4.44 14.45
CA LEU A 119 3.77 -3.03 14.84
C LEU A 119 5.12 -2.73 15.45
N HIS A 120 5.80 -1.69 14.95
CA HIS A 120 7.04 -1.17 15.52
C HIS A 120 6.70 -0.01 16.44
N VAL A 121 6.75 -0.26 17.75
CA VAL A 121 6.29 0.68 18.78
C VAL A 121 7.48 1.27 19.51
N LYS A 122 7.47 2.60 19.67
CA LYS A 122 8.38 3.35 20.50
C LYS A 122 7.61 4.40 21.29
N ASP A 123 7.89 4.50 22.58
CA ASP A 123 7.24 5.46 23.50
C ASP A 123 5.69 5.46 23.39
N SER A 124 5.09 4.26 23.25
CA SER A 124 3.65 4.04 23.05
C SER A 124 3.07 4.60 21.75
N ILE A 125 3.92 4.96 20.79
CA ILE A 125 3.55 5.40 19.44
C ILE A 125 3.99 4.35 18.43
N VAL A 126 3.13 4.03 17.48
CA VAL A 126 3.47 3.15 16.34
C VAL A 126 4.21 3.99 15.28
N GLU A 127 5.53 3.80 15.19
CA GLU A 127 6.37 4.51 14.20
C GLU A 127 6.18 3.94 12.80
N SER A 128 6.05 2.62 12.68
CA SER A 128 5.82 1.93 11.41
C SER A 128 5.10 0.61 11.62
N VAL A 129 4.59 0.04 10.54
CA VAL A 129 3.93 -1.26 10.53
C VAL A 129 4.47 -2.09 9.38
N THR A 130 4.87 -3.33 9.67
CA THR A 130 5.20 -4.34 8.68
C THR A 130 3.98 -5.18 8.36
N VAL A 131 3.68 -5.35 7.08
CA VAL A 131 2.57 -6.18 6.57
C VAL A 131 3.16 -7.35 5.79
N ASP A 132 2.73 -8.57 6.11
CA ASP A 132 2.99 -9.74 5.28
C ASP A 132 2.11 -9.67 4.02
N MET A 133 2.75 -9.38 2.88
CA MET A 133 2.08 -9.23 1.59
C MET A 133 1.91 -10.56 0.84
N GLY A 134 2.47 -11.67 1.37
CA GLY A 134 2.43 -12.99 0.78
C GLY A 134 3.52 -13.25 -0.25
N LYS A 135 3.36 -14.34 -1.01
CA LYS A 135 4.35 -14.78 -2.00
C LYS A 135 4.17 -14.09 -3.34
N PRO A 136 5.25 -13.67 -4.00
CA PRO A 136 5.16 -13.20 -5.38
C PRO A 136 4.94 -14.40 -6.33
N VAL A 137 4.22 -14.14 -7.42
CA VAL A 137 4.00 -15.10 -8.52
C VAL A 137 4.56 -14.50 -9.80
N PHE A 138 5.30 -15.30 -10.58
CA PHE A 138 6.04 -14.86 -11.77
C PHE A 138 5.43 -15.34 -13.09
N GLU A 139 4.62 -16.39 -13.02
CA GLU A 139 3.98 -17.01 -14.17
C GLU A 139 2.49 -17.20 -13.86
N ASP A 140 1.65 -16.44 -14.55
CA ASP A 140 0.19 -16.51 -14.47
C ASP A 140 -0.39 -16.05 -15.83
N GLU A 141 -0.72 -17.01 -16.69
CA GLU A 141 -1.25 -16.73 -18.02
C GLU A 141 -2.59 -15.99 -17.98
N SER A 142 -3.34 -16.05 -16.88
CA SER A 142 -4.55 -15.28 -16.71
C SER A 142 -4.27 -13.78 -16.52
N GLN A 143 -3.05 -13.42 -16.11
CA GLN A 143 -2.63 -12.05 -15.82
C GLN A 143 -1.60 -11.51 -16.81
N PHE A 144 -0.73 -12.39 -17.38
CA PHE A 144 0.32 -11.97 -18.30
C PHE A 144 0.60 -13.00 -19.38
N LEU A 145 0.51 -12.53 -20.63
CA LEU A 145 0.87 -13.28 -21.85
C LEU A 145 2.08 -12.57 -22.51
N PRO A 146 3.30 -13.13 -22.43
CA PRO A 146 4.50 -12.50 -23.00
C PRO A 146 4.32 -12.14 -24.48
N SER A 147 4.65 -10.90 -24.84
CA SER A 147 4.55 -10.38 -26.20
C SER A 147 5.83 -9.65 -26.61
N ARG A 148 6.19 -9.70 -27.90
CA ARG A 148 7.40 -9.05 -28.42
C ARG A 148 7.26 -7.54 -28.59
N ASP A 149 6.06 -7.04 -28.66
CA ASP A 149 5.72 -5.62 -28.87
C ASP A 149 5.56 -4.84 -27.57
N ILE A 150 5.59 -5.54 -26.42
CA ILE A 150 5.58 -4.85 -25.13
C ILE A 150 6.98 -4.33 -24.75
N LYS A 151 7.05 -3.14 -24.18
CA LYS A 151 8.29 -2.58 -23.63
C LYS A 151 8.89 -3.55 -22.60
N LYS A 152 10.20 -3.79 -22.69
CA LYS A 152 10.90 -4.71 -21.80
C LYS A 152 10.71 -4.33 -20.33
N GLY A 153 10.19 -5.25 -19.54
CA GLY A 153 9.94 -5.14 -18.12
C GLY A 153 9.91 -6.51 -17.46
N VAL A 154 9.53 -6.54 -16.18
CA VAL A 154 9.42 -7.76 -15.36
C VAL A 154 8.00 -7.86 -14.84
N PHE A 155 7.33 -8.97 -15.16
CA PHE A 155 6.03 -9.27 -14.57
C PHE A 155 6.19 -9.86 -13.18
N VAL A 156 5.41 -9.35 -12.22
CA VAL A 156 5.29 -9.89 -10.86
C VAL A 156 3.84 -9.73 -10.41
N SER A 157 3.20 -10.80 -10.00
CA SER A 157 1.90 -10.73 -9.33
C SER A 157 2.08 -10.74 -7.81
N MET A 158 1.47 -9.78 -7.13
CA MET A 158 1.33 -9.71 -5.68
C MET A 158 -0.13 -9.95 -5.25
N GLY A 159 -0.83 -10.88 -5.95
CA GLY A 159 -2.26 -11.09 -5.90
C GLY A 159 -3.03 -10.25 -6.91
N ASN A 160 -2.39 -9.25 -7.48
CA ASN A 160 -2.80 -8.44 -8.62
C ASN A 160 -1.59 -8.24 -9.55
N PRO A 161 -1.81 -8.06 -10.88
CA PRO A 161 -0.72 -7.96 -11.85
C PRO A 161 0.05 -6.65 -11.76
N HIS A 162 1.37 -6.75 -11.78
CA HIS A 162 2.32 -5.66 -11.86
C HIS A 162 3.33 -5.90 -12.97
N TYR A 163 3.70 -4.83 -13.68
CA TYR A 163 4.74 -4.86 -14.70
C TYR A 163 5.76 -3.76 -14.45
N VAL A 164 6.96 -4.16 -14.04
CA VAL A 164 8.01 -3.25 -13.58
C VAL A 164 8.98 -2.96 -14.73
N ILE A 165 9.13 -1.69 -15.07
CA ILE A 165 10.02 -1.18 -16.11
C ILE A 165 11.14 -0.38 -15.46
N PHE A 166 12.37 -0.91 -15.51
CA PHE A 166 13.54 -0.16 -15.05
C PHE A 166 13.98 0.85 -16.11
N THR A 167 14.01 2.12 -15.73
CA THR A 167 14.31 3.25 -16.63
C THR A 167 14.96 4.39 -15.87
N LYS A 168 15.67 5.28 -16.58
CA LYS A 168 16.19 6.52 -16.00
C LYS A 168 15.11 7.62 -15.93
N ASP A 169 14.13 7.54 -16.82
CA ASP A 169 13.02 8.50 -16.92
C ASP A 169 11.72 7.83 -16.42
N ILE A 170 11.38 8.09 -15.16
CA ILE A 170 10.17 7.59 -14.51
C ILE A 170 8.93 8.42 -14.85
N ASP A 171 9.11 9.62 -15.39
CA ASP A 171 8.01 10.54 -15.72
C ASP A 171 7.22 10.07 -16.95
N GLN A 172 7.80 9.14 -17.75
CA GLN A 172 7.08 8.41 -18.80
C GLN A 172 5.82 7.68 -18.30
N VAL A 173 5.64 7.53 -16.98
CA VAL A 173 4.48 6.85 -16.38
C VAL A 173 3.15 7.42 -16.87
N GLY A 174 3.05 8.73 -17.09
CA GLY A 174 1.83 9.38 -17.58
C GLY A 174 1.46 8.92 -18.99
N ASP A 175 2.40 9.03 -19.93
CA ASP A 175 2.15 8.75 -21.35
C ASP A 175 2.10 7.24 -21.67
N MET A 176 2.92 6.45 -21.00
CA MET A 176 3.08 5.04 -21.29
C MET A 176 2.22 4.14 -20.37
N GLY A 177 2.01 4.56 -19.11
CA GLY A 177 1.27 3.77 -18.15
C GLY A 177 -0.14 3.44 -18.62
N GLN A 178 -0.87 4.45 -19.12
CA GLN A 178 -2.21 4.28 -19.66
C GLN A 178 -2.28 3.28 -20.82
N LYS A 179 -1.31 3.35 -21.73
CA LYS A 179 -1.26 2.45 -22.91
C LYS A 179 -0.90 1.03 -22.51
N LEU A 180 0.05 0.89 -21.57
CA LEU A 180 0.49 -0.42 -21.10
C LEU A 180 -0.54 -1.09 -20.18
N GLU A 181 -1.28 -0.34 -19.38
CA GLU A 181 -2.34 -0.87 -18.52
C GLU A 181 -3.31 -1.78 -19.28
N ILE A 182 -3.69 -1.37 -20.50
CA ILE A 182 -4.69 -2.05 -21.34
C ILE A 182 -4.06 -2.87 -22.47
N HIS A 183 -2.74 -3.05 -22.45
CA HIS A 183 -2.05 -3.81 -23.50
C HIS A 183 -2.55 -5.26 -23.55
N PRO A 184 -2.73 -5.87 -24.74
CA PRO A 184 -3.23 -7.25 -24.88
C PRO A 184 -2.42 -8.32 -24.13
N ALA A 185 -1.15 -8.04 -23.81
CA ALA A 185 -0.34 -8.91 -22.95
C ALA A 185 -0.90 -9.03 -21.51
N PHE A 186 -1.81 -8.16 -21.08
CA PHE A 186 -2.41 -8.18 -19.76
C PHE A 186 -3.93 -8.39 -19.82
N PRO A 187 -4.41 -9.66 -19.86
CA PRO A 187 -5.84 -9.97 -19.98
C PRO A 187 -6.72 -9.34 -18.90
N GLN A 188 -6.18 -9.15 -17.70
CA GLN A 188 -6.87 -8.52 -16.56
C GLN A 188 -6.49 -7.05 -16.38
N ARG A 189 -5.84 -6.39 -17.37
CA ARG A 189 -5.14 -5.11 -17.23
C ARG A 189 -4.01 -5.20 -16.19
N CYS A 190 -3.15 -4.21 -16.08
CA CYS A 190 -1.96 -4.30 -15.22
C CYS A 190 -1.64 -2.96 -14.55
N ASN A 191 -1.08 -3.02 -13.34
CA ASN A 191 -0.40 -1.87 -12.75
C ASN A 191 0.99 -1.78 -13.38
N ILE A 192 1.43 -0.57 -13.72
CA ILE A 192 2.71 -0.35 -14.43
C ILE A 192 3.61 0.52 -13.57
N GLU A 193 4.74 -0.04 -13.16
CA GLU A 193 5.75 0.63 -12.36
C GLU A 193 6.92 1.08 -13.24
N PHE A 194 7.31 2.35 -13.11
CA PHE A 194 8.53 2.91 -13.68
C PHE A 194 9.51 3.15 -12.54
N ALA A 195 10.64 2.43 -12.56
CA ALA A 195 11.60 2.39 -11.46
C ALA A 195 12.99 2.84 -11.91
N ALA A 196 13.58 3.80 -11.20
CA ALA A 196 14.95 4.26 -11.37
C ALA A 196 15.78 3.94 -10.11
N PRO A 197 16.98 3.35 -10.22
CA PRO A 197 17.87 3.21 -9.09
C PRO A 197 18.23 4.60 -8.52
N LEU A 198 18.13 4.74 -7.19
CA LEU A 198 18.69 5.89 -6.49
C LEU A 198 20.17 5.58 -6.19
N LEU A 199 21.04 6.17 -7.02
CA LEU A 199 22.49 6.05 -6.80
C LEU A 199 22.87 6.75 -5.51
N SER A 200 23.67 6.11 -4.65
CA SER A 200 24.31 6.78 -3.51
C SER A 200 25.09 8.00 -4.02
N PRO A 201 25.06 9.13 -3.29
CA PRO A 201 25.87 10.28 -3.63
C PRO A 201 27.35 10.04 -3.22
N LEU A 202 27.98 9.03 -3.77
CA LEU A 202 29.43 8.96 -3.88
C LEU A 202 29.81 9.63 -5.19
N GLY A 203 29.75 10.98 -5.22
CA GLY A 203 30.40 11.81 -6.23
C GLY A 203 29.55 12.29 -7.42
N GLY A 204 28.28 12.66 -7.22
CA GLY A 204 27.52 13.30 -8.30
C GLY A 204 26.36 14.17 -7.77
N THR A 205 26.35 15.44 -8.16
CA THR A 205 25.28 16.39 -7.87
C THR A 205 23.99 15.96 -8.55
N THR A 206 22.95 15.60 -7.77
CA THR A 206 21.60 15.44 -8.29
C THR A 206 20.87 16.78 -8.11
N ASP A 207 20.81 17.58 -9.19
CA ASP A 207 20.07 18.81 -9.24
C ASP A 207 18.56 18.53 -9.45
N SER A 208 17.90 18.01 -8.41
CA SER A 208 16.43 18.03 -8.36
C SER A 208 15.97 18.36 -6.94
N PRO A 209 15.34 19.54 -6.74
CA PRO A 209 14.93 19.99 -5.41
C PRO A 209 13.89 19.11 -4.71
N ALA A 210 13.15 18.29 -5.45
CA ALA A 210 12.06 17.45 -4.92
C ALA A 210 12.54 16.16 -4.21
N THR A 211 13.77 15.71 -4.47
CA THR A 211 14.30 14.45 -3.89
C THR A 211 15.06 14.63 -2.59
N ASN A 212 15.56 15.84 -2.31
CA ASN A 212 16.42 16.09 -1.14
C ASN A 212 15.70 16.02 0.21
N ASN A 213 14.37 16.17 0.25
CA ASN A 213 13.58 16.08 1.49
C ASN A 213 13.05 14.68 1.80
N LEU A 214 13.17 13.71 0.88
CA LEU A 214 12.65 12.36 1.04
C LEU A 214 13.73 11.30 1.30
N LEU A 215 15.01 11.65 1.17
CA LEU A 215 16.09 10.71 1.45
C LEU A 215 16.38 10.68 2.97
N PRO A 216 16.45 9.49 3.61
CA PRO A 216 16.91 9.37 4.99
C PRO A 216 18.34 9.91 5.09
N GLN A 217 18.61 10.73 6.10
CA GLN A 217 19.95 11.17 6.42
C GLN A 217 20.77 9.96 6.87
N GLY A 218 21.58 9.42 5.96
CA GLY A 218 22.48 8.31 6.23
C GLY A 218 22.61 7.35 5.05
N GLY A 219 23.59 7.59 4.18
CA GLY A 219 24.16 6.67 3.20
C GLY A 219 23.16 5.98 2.28
N GLY A 220 23.24 6.22 0.97
CA GLY A 220 22.45 5.47 -0.01
C GLY A 220 22.67 3.97 0.19
N ARG A 221 21.60 3.26 0.53
CA ARG A 221 21.64 1.80 0.61
C ARG A 221 21.64 1.24 -0.81
N GLU A 222 22.52 0.27 -1.08
CA GLU A 222 22.37 -0.57 -2.26
C GLU A 222 20.94 -1.12 -2.26
N GLY A 223 20.18 -0.90 -3.36
CA GLY A 223 18.78 -1.35 -3.46
C GLY A 223 17.72 -0.28 -3.17
N ALA A 224 18.03 1.01 -3.26
CA ALA A 224 17.01 2.07 -3.24
C ALA A 224 16.54 2.42 -4.66
N PHE A 225 15.22 2.57 -4.82
CA PHE A 225 14.60 2.91 -6.12
C PHE A 225 13.58 4.03 -5.96
N ARG A 226 13.62 5.00 -6.87
CA ARG A 226 12.54 5.96 -7.09
C ARG A 226 11.52 5.32 -8.01
N VAL A 227 10.24 5.30 -7.62
CA VAL A 227 9.19 4.60 -8.35
C VAL A 227 7.98 5.51 -8.52
N ARG A 228 7.44 5.52 -9.73
CA ARG A 228 6.10 6.04 -10.03
C ARG A 228 5.26 4.94 -10.63
N VAL A 229 3.98 4.93 -10.30
CA VAL A 229 3.05 3.88 -10.69
C VAL A 229 1.85 4.45 -11.43
N TRP A 230 1.44 3.73 -12.47
CA TRP A 230 0.12 3.84 -13.07
C TRP A 230 -0.72 2.67 -12.56
N GLU A 231 -1.62 2.94 -11.63
CA GLU A 231 -2.49 1.90 -11.08
C GLU A 231 -3.65 1.60 -12.02
N ARG A 232 -3.96 0.33 -12.13
CA ARG A 232 -5.06 -0.22 -12.90
C ARG A 232 -6.40 0.45 -12.53
N GLY A 233 -7.00 1.16 -13.48
CA GLY A 233 -8.28 1.83 -13.33
C GLY A 233 -8.25 3.14 -12.53
N ARG A 234 -7.06 3.59 -12.05
CA ARG A 234 -6.92 4.81 -11.23
C ARG A 234 -5.94 5.84 -11.80
N GLY A 235 -5.01 5.40 -12.64
CA GLY A 235 -3.96 6.27 -13.15
C GLY A 235 -2.79 6.45 -12.18
N ILE A 236 -2.13 7.61 -12.24
CA ILE A 236 -1.01 7.90 -11.33
C ILE A 236 -1.51 8.08 -9.91
N THR A 237 -0.93 7.34 -8.96
CA THR A 237 -1.24 7.44 -7.53
C THR A 237 0.02 7.78 -6.73
N MET A 238 -0.18 8.29 -5.52
CA MET A 238 0.91 8.71 -4.62
C MET A 238 1.73 7.53 -4.11
N ALA A 239 1.09 6.36 -3.88
CA ALA A 239 1.76 5.15 -3.43
C ALA A 239 0.90 3.90 -3.70
N CYS A 240 1.55 2.85 -4.19
CA CYS A 240 0.98 1.52 -4.38
C CYS A 240 1.83 0.49 -3.61
N GLY A 241 1.26 -0.09 -2.54
CA GLY A 241 2.00 -1.04 -1.69
C GLY A 241 2.40 -2.32 -2.43
N THR A 242 1.49 -2.91 -3.22
CA THR A 242 1.79 -4.09 -4.05
C THR A 242 2.77 -3.77 -5.18
N GLY A 243 2.70 -2.56 -5.74
CA GLY A 243 3.66 -2.08 -6.75
C GLY A 243 5.07 -1.89 -6.18
N ALA A 244 5.19 -1.40 -4.94
CA ALA A 244 6.46 -1.33 -4.24
C ALA A 244 7.06 -2.74 -4.02
N CYS A 245 6.23 -3.70 -3.57
CA CYS A 245 6.64 -5.10 -3.40
C CYS A 245 7.09 -5.71 -4.73
N ALA A 246 6.30 -5.56 -5.79
CA ALA A 246 6.62 -6.06 -7.12
C ALA A 246 7.94 -5.46 -7.65
N THR A 247 8.17 -4.16 -7.41
CA THR A 247 9.42 -3.50 -7.82
C THR A 247 10.64 -4.07 -7.10
N ALA A 248 10.56 -4.27 -5.78
CA ALA A 248 11.67 -4.85 -5.00
C ALA A 248 11.99 -6.28 -5.45
N VAL A 249 10.95 -7.09 -5.67
CA VAL A 249 11.09 -8.46 -6.19
C VAL A 249 11.72 -8.47 -7.58
N ALA A 250 11.22 -7.63 -8.50
CA ALA A 250 11.77 -7.49 -9.86
C ALA A 250 13.24 -7.01 -9.83
N ALA A 251 13.60 -6.10 -8.93
CA ALA A 251 14.97 -5.64 -8.75
C ALA A 251 15.90 -6.78 -8.30
N CYS A 252 15.45 -7.59 -7.34
CA CYS A 252 16.18 -8.77 -6.90
C CYS A 252 16.36 -9.79 -8.03
N MET A 253 15.30 -10.13 -8.76
CA MET A 253 15.34 -11.09 -9.87
C MET A 253 16.28 -10.67 -11.02
N THR A 254 16.41 -9.35 -11.22
CA THR A 254 17.27 -8.80 -12.29
C THR A 254 18.67 -8.43 -11.82
N GLY A 255 19.04 -8.79 -10.57
CA GLY A 255 20.36 -8.51 -10.00
C GLY A 255 20.63 -7.02 -9.77
N LYS A 256 19.58 -6.18 -9.68
CA LYS A 256 19.71 -4.74 -9.43
C LYS A 256 19.74 -4.41 -7.93
N ALA A 257 19.25 -5.31 -7.10
CA ALA A 257 19.29 -5.25 -5.65
C ALA A 257 19.34 -6.66 -5.05
N GLY A 258 19.62 -6.74 -3.74
CA GLY A 258 19.40 -7.95 -2.95
C GLY A 258 17.91 -8.13 -2.59
N ARG A 259 17.65 -8.95 -1.57
CA ARG A 259 16.28 -9.25 -1.10
C ARG A 259 15.66 -8.14 -0.22
N GLN A 260 16.40 -7.09 0.06
CA GLN A 260 15.93 -5.91 0.77
C GLN A 260 16.07 -4.68 -0.12
N SER A 261 15.01 -3.89 -0.23
CA SER A 261 14.98 -2.67 -1.04
C SER A 261 14.18 -1.59 -0.37
N GLN A 262 14.61 -0.36 -0.57
CA GLN A 262 13.85 0.82 -0.19
C GLN A 262 13.17 1.40 -1.44
N ILE A 263 11.87 1.55 -1.39
CA ILE A 263 11.06 2.05 -2.50
C ILE A 263 10.53 3.45 -2.15
N VAL A 264 11.02 4.44 -2.88
CA VAL A 264 10.64 5.85 -2.71
C VAL A 264 9.58 6.19 -3.74
N MET A 265 8.36 6.42 -3.28
CA MET A 265 7.20 6.82 -4.09
C MET A 265 6.86 8.30 -3.86
N ASP A 266 5.90 8.86 -4.61
CA ASP A 266 5.51 10.27 -4.47
C ASP A 266 4.97 10.58 -3.06
N GLY A 267 4.28 9.62 -2.43
CA GLY A 267 3.67 9.78 -1.12
C GLY A 267 4.52 9.35 0.07
N GLY A 268 5.69 8.74 -0.14
CA GLY A 268 6.56 8.31 0.96
C GLY A 268 7.47 7.13 0.62
N ILE A 269 8.08 6.59 1.67
CA ILE A 269 9.09 5.54 1.58
C ILE A 269 8.54 4.25 2.18
N LEU A 270 8.80 3.14 1.50
CA LEU A 270 8.47 1.79 1.93
C LEU A 270 9.75 0.95 1.93
N ASP A 271 10.02 0.26 3.05
CA ASP A 271 11.07 -0.75 3.13
C ASP A 271 10.47 -2.11 2.80
N ILE A 272 11.04 -2.79 1.82
CA ILE A 272 10.54 -4.08 1.33
C ILE A 272 11.60 -5.15 1.57
N GLU A 273 11.19 -6.27 2.18
CA GLU A 273 12.01 -7.46 2.35
C GLU A 273 11.33 -8.65 1.65
N TRP A 274 11.98 -9.24 0.67
CA TRP A 274 11.60 -10.55 0.14
C TRP A 274 12.33 -11.65 0.92
N ARG A 275 11.68 -12.13 1.98
CA ARG A 275 12.30 -13.00 2.97
C ARG A 275 12.59 -14.39 2.40
N GLU A 276 13.78 -14.90 2.66
CA GLU A 276 14.24 -16.18 2.13
C GLU A 276 13.60 -17.38 2.83
N SER A 277 13.34 -17.26 4.14
CA SER A 277 12.87 -18.36 4.99
C SER A 277 11.48 -18.90 4.63
N ASP A 278 10.59 -18.04 4.11
CA ASP A 278 9.20 -18.38 3.80
C ASP A 278 8.78 -17.97 2.39
N ASN A 279 9.67 -17.26 1.69
CA ASN A 279 9.43 -16.70 0.35
C ASN A 279 8.30 -15.66 0.30
N HIS A 280 7.96 -15.03 1.46
CA HIS A 280 7.00 -13.94 1.54
C HIS A 280 7.69 -12.58 1.34
N VAL A 281 6.92 -11.63 0.86
CA VAL A 281 7.31 -10.22 0.76
C VAL A 281 6.72 -9.47 1.94
N TYR A 282 7.57 -8.80 2.69
CA TYR A 282 7.21 -7.97 3.83
C TYR A 282 7.38 -6.50 3.49
N MET A 283 6.34 -5.72 3.74
CA MET A 283 6.33 -4.29 3.46
C MET A 283 6.21 -3.50 4.76
N THR A 284 7.22 -2.70 5.07
CA THR A 284 7.25 -1.83 6.24
C THR A 284 7.10 -0.37 5.80
N GLY A 285 6.25 0.37 6.51
CA GLY A 285 6.07 1.79 6.22
C GLY A 285 5.26 2.52 7.28
N PRO A 286 5.17 3.85 7.17
CA PRO A 286 4.44 4.69 8.10
C PRO A 286 2.93 4.56 7.95
N ALA A 287 2.23 5.00 8.98
CA ALA A 287 0.81 5.25 9.01
C ALA A 287 0.55 6.49 9.87
N GLU A 288 -0.31 7.39 9.42
CA GLU A 288 -0.49 8.68 10.06
C GLU A 288 -1.96 9.02 10.23
N PHE A 289 -2.29 9.54 11.43
CA PHE A 289 -3.57 10.18 11.69
C PHE A 289 -3.58 11.56 11.05
N VAL A 290 -4.74 11.95 10.50
CA VAL A 290 -4.94 13.30 9.95
C VAL A 290 -5.89 14.07 10.85
N PHE A 291 -7.10 13.56 11.06
CA PHE A 291 -8.09 14.15 11.99
C PHE A 291 -9.19 13.14 12.34
N ASP A 292 -9.87 13.40 13.43
CA ASP A 292 -11.12 12.74 13.84
C ASP A 292 -12.31 13.64 13.55
N GLY A 293 -13.48 13.04 13.29
CA GLY A 293 -14.70 13.78 13.04
C GLY A 293 -15.97 12.92 13.14
N GLU A 294 -17.09 13.55 12.84
CA GLU A 294 -18.39 12.90 12.70
C GLU A 294 -19.01 13.23 11.34
N VAL A 295 -19.61 12.27 10.70
CA VAL A 295 -20.30 12.45 9.43
C VAL A 295 -21.74 11.93 9.53
N LEU A 296 -22.66 12.53 8.79
CA LEU A 296 -24.04 12.05 8.70
C LEU A 296 -24.07 10.75 7.92
N ALA A 297 -24.86 9.77 8.39
CA ALA A 297 -25.16 8.57 7.60
C ALA A 297 -25.79 8.99 6.26
N PRO A 298 -25.34 8.40 5.11
CA PRO A 298 -25.78 8.81 3.78
C PRO A 298 -27.20 8.33 3.43
#